data_5f67d77383d43fcd6953b4cd6233b761
#
_entry.id   5f67d77383d43fcd6953b4cd6233b761
#
_cell.length_a   1.000
_cell.length_b   1.000
_cell.length_c   1.000
_cell.angle_alpha   90.00
_cell.angle_beta   90.00
_cell.angle_gamma   90.00
#
_symmetry.space_group_name_H-M   'P 1'
#
loop_
_entity.id
_entity.type
_entity.pdbx_description
1 polymer ?
#
loop_
_entity_poly.entity_id
_entity_poly.type
_entity_poly.pdbx_seq_one_letter_code
_entity_poly.pdbx_strand_id
1 'polypeptide(L)'
;MEESGWLQGCIVKPEDVAHLLDLAGKSGLFADDVLLIVASGSCDVANSSDLVIEFSIARYVDKDPSFGNFCFNKNPRKLNCTLESLQGNKYVTLIAFEKICIIKDDIPEGILPNLEIQFTQDELNFYIDWLASRYKRPAFPTEFDRRIDAAWKKDKRKKAVSKVSNNLIGIYAKVYPDKEIADGENYFVDLLALVVPNLEDEDLKAINSITDKYKEALIEAKMNVGETKTVTEFQVSVGTLKQYKRFNLDELSYKNDDPLPPEISMN
;
A
#
# COMPACT_ATOMS: atom_id res chain seq x y z
N MET A 1 8.72 18.58 -19.23
CA MET A 1 7.58 18.03 -18.47
C MET A 1 7.31 18.78 -17.18
N GLU A 2 8.30 19.18 -16.38
CA GLU A 2 8.08 19.99 -15.17
C GLU A 2 7.38 21.32 -15.50
N GLU A 3 7.84 22.04 -16.55
CA GLU A 3 7.23 23.28 -17.01
C GLU A 3 5.76 23.11 -17.47
N SER A 4 5.39 21.87 -17.84
CA SER A 4 4.01 21.50 -18.19
C SER A 4 3.19 21.06 -16.96
N GLY A 5 3.75 21.14 -15.74
CA GLY A 5 3.06 20.84 -14.48
C GLY A 5 2.99 19.37 -14.10
N TRP A 6 3.73 18.49 -14.75
CA TRP A 6 3.78 17.07 -14.37
C TRP A 6 4.57 16.84 -13.09
N LEU A 7 3.93 16.21 -12.13
CA LEU A 7 4.49 15.79 -10.82
C LEU A 7 4.03 14.37 -10.50
N GLN A 8 4.68 13.73 -9.52
CA GLN A 8 4.22 12.45 -9.00
C GLN A 8 2.79 12.56 -8.48
N GLY A 9 1.95 11.58 -8.83
CA GLY A 9 0.53 11.57 -8.49
C GLY A 9 -0.36 12.36 -9.45
N CYS A 10 0.19 13.10 -10.43
CA CYS A 10 -0.63 13.71 -11.47
C CYS A 10 -1.38 12.66 -12.28
N ILE A 11 -2.60 12.97 -12.66
CA ILE A 11 -3.51 12.10 -13.39
C ILE A 11 -3.57 12.57 -14.86
N VAL A 12 -3.57 11.62 -15.78
CA VAL A 12 -3.75 11.88 -17.22
C VAL A 12 -5.21 12.20 -17.50
N LYS A 13 -5.48 13.12 -18.42
CA LYS A 13 -6.84 13.38 -18.87
C LYS A 13 -7.43 12.16 -19.58
N PRO A 14 -8.73 11.86 -19.42
CA PRO A 14 -9.36 10.69 -20.02
C PRO A 14 -9.15 10.59 -21.54
N GLU A 15 -9.23 11.70 -22.25
CA GLU A 15 -9.03 11.77 -23.70
C GLU A 15 -7.62 11.37 -24.17
N ASP A 16 -6.62 11.51 -23.31
CA ASP A 16 -5.21 11.23 -23.63
C ASP A 16 -4.77 9.81 -23.23
N VAL A 17 -5.58 9.10 -22.41
CA VAL A 17 -5.22 7.77 -21.86
C VAL A 17 -4.97 6.75 -22.98
N ALA A 18 -5.87 6.69 -23.98
CA ALA A 18 -5.74 5.74 -25.08
C ALA A 18 -4.43 5.94 -25.85
N HIS A 19 -4.05 7.19 -26.11
CA HIS A 19 -2.82 7.52 -26.83
C HIS A 19 -1.58 7.09 -26.03
N LEU A 20 -1.53 7.36 -24.72
CA LEU A 20 -0.40 6.95 -23.87
C LEU A 20 -0.31 5.43 -23.70
N LEU A 21 -1.45 4.72 -23.68
CA LEU A 21 -1.46 3.26 -23.69
C LEU A 21 -0.89 2.70 -25.00
N ASP A 22 -1.20 3.34 -26.13
CA ASP A 22 -0.66 2.95 -27.44
C ASP A 22 0.86 3.16 -27.50
N LEU A 23 1.37 4.29 -27.02
CA LEU A 23 2.81 4.55 -26.92
C LEU A 23 3.52 3.50 -26.07
N ALA A 24 2.86 3.01 -25.03
CA ALA A 24 3.41 1.95 -24.16
C ALA A 24 3.20 0.53 -24.71
N GLY A 25 2.64 0.35 -25.90
CA GLY A 25 2.33 -0.97 -26.47
C GLY A 25 1.21 -1.71 -25.75
N LYS A 26 0.30 -1.01 -25.10
CA LYS A 26 -0.82 -1.56 -24.29
C LYS A 26 -2.20 -1.22 -24.91
N SER A 27 -2.31 -1.07 -26.21
CA SER A 27 -3.54 -0.72 -26.96
C SER A 27 -4.74 -1.64 -26.71
N GLY A 28 -4.53 -2.82 -26.14
CA GLY A 28 -5.61 -3.78 -25.81
C GLY A 28 -6.34 -3.48 -24.48
N LEU A 29 -5.90 -2.49 -23.70
CA LEU A 29 -6.58 -2.08 -22.49
C LEU A 29 -7.74 -1.12 -22.86
N PHE A 30 -8.91 -1.32 -22.25
CA PHE A 30 -10.05 -0.43 -22.40
C PHE A 30 -9.74 0.92 -21.74
N ALA A 31 -9.50 1.96 -22.52
CA ALA A 31 -9.10 3.28 -22.01
C ALA A 31 -10.18 3.94 -21.14
N ASP A 32 -11.45 3.66 -21.42
CA ASP A 32 -12.61 4.24 -20.71
C ASP A 32 -12.71 3.77 -19.24
N ASP A 33 -12.14 2.61 -18.94
CA ASP A 33 -12.21 1.99 -17.61
C ASP A 33 -10.98 2.25 -16.73
N VAL A 34 -9.97 2.96 -17.25
CA VAL A 34 -8.70 3.16 -16.54
C VAL A 34 -8.29 4.63 -16.46
N LEU A 35 -7.51 4.92 -15.42
CA LEU A 35 -6.75 6.15 -15.26
C LEU A 35 -5.26 5.83 -15.29
N LEU A 36 -4.46 6.74 -15.81
CA LEU A 36 -3.01 6.73 -15.70
C LEU A 36 -2.58 7.77 -14.66
N ILE A 37 -1.80 7.33 -13.69
CA ILE A 37 -1.32 8.16 -12.57
C ILE A 37 0.19 8.13 -12.56
N VAL A 38 0.86 9.28 -12.57
CA VAL A 38 2.33 9.36 -12.56
C VAL A 38 2.89 8.67 -11.32
N ALA A 39 3.72 7.65 -11.54
CA ALA A 39 4.42 6.90 -10.50
C ALA A 39 5.86 7.38 -10.29
N SER A 40 6.53 7.90 -11.32
CA SER A 40 7.86 8.50 -11.22
C SER A 40 7.88 9.62 -10.20
N GLY A 41 8.96 9.69 -9.39
CA GLY A 41 9.17 10.79 -8.45
C GLY A 41 9.19 12.15 -9.17
N SER A 42 8.73 13.21 -8.51
CA SER A 42 8.70 14.55 -9.13
C SER A 42 10.09 15.01 -9.57
N CYS A 43 11.15 14.65 -8.83
CA CYS A 43 12.54 14.94 -9.22
C CYS A 43 12.92 14.19 -10.52
N ASP A 44 12.47 12.94 -10.67
CA ASP A 44 12.77 12.13 -11.87
C ASP A 44 11.99 12.67 -13.07
N VAL A 45 10.74 13.13 -12.87
CA VAL A 45 9.94 13.79 -13.90
C VAL A 45 10.64 15.05 -14.42
N ALA A 46 11.21 15.86 -13.50
CA ALA A 46 11.91 17.10 -13.82
C ALA A 46 13.29 16.85 -14.45
N ASN A 47 13.95 15.75 -14.12
CA ASN A 47 15.32 15.45 -14.55
C ASN A 47 15.34 15.05 -16.03
N SER A 48 16.02 15.83 -16.86
CA SER A 48 16.18 15.55 -18.30
C SER A 48 17.07 14.33 -18.59
N SER A 49 17.87 13.89 -17.63
CA SER A 49 18.70 12.69 -17.79
C SER A 49 17.91 11.39 -17.58
N ASP A 50 16.77 11.47 -16.91
CA ASP A 50 15.83 10.35 -16.78
C ASP A 50 14.89 10.35 -17.99
N LEU A 51 15.16 9.47 -18.93
CA LEU A 51 14.48 9.46 -20.22
C LEU A 51 13.04 8.90 -20.15
N VAL A 52 12.67 8.24 -19.05
CA VAL A 52 11.42 7.48 -18.94
C VAL A 52 10.54 8.06 -17.83
N ILE A 53 9.25 8.11 -18.09
CA ILE A 53 8.23 8.35 -17.07
C ILE A 53 7.37 7.09 -16.88
N GLU A 54 7.09 6.76 -15.62
CA GLU A 54 6.28 5.61 -15.23
C GLU A 54 4.89 6.06 -14.79
N PHE A 55 3.86 5.35 -15.25
CA PHE A 55 2.48 5.54 -14.83
C PHE A 55 1.94 4.26 -14.22
N SER A 56 1.27 4.35 -13.08
CA SER A 56 0.40 3.30 -12.56
C SER A 56 -0.92 3.29 -13.31
N ILE A 57 -1.45 2.10 -13.58
CA ILE A 57 -2.79 1.92 -14.13
C ILE A 57 -3.76 1.77 -12.96
N ALA A 58 -4.72 2.66 -12.85
CA ALA A 58 -5.78 2.61 -11.86
C ALA A 58 -7.12 2.30 -12.55
N ARG A 59 -8.00 1.57 -11.86
CA ARG A 59 -9.36 1.29 -12.35
C ARG A 59 -10.40 1.92 -11.45
N TYR A 60 -11.42 2.48 -12.05
CA TYR A 60 -12.58 2.98 -11.31
C TYR A 60 -13.28 1.86 -10.55
N VAL A 61 -13.83 2.18 -9.38
CA VAL A 61 -14.71 1.32 -8.59
C VAL A 61 -15.93 2.09 -8.15
N ASP A 62 -17.10 1.44 -8.20
CA ASP A 62 -18.40 2.09 -7.96
C ASP A 62 -18.65 2.45 -6.48
N LYS A 63 -17.91 1.84 -5.58
CA LYS A 63 -18.12 2.00 -4.14
C LYS A 63 -16.89 2.59 -3.51
N ASP A 64 -17.12 3.43 -2.50
CA ASP A 64 -16.08 3.94 -1.62
C ASP A 64 -15.22 2.77 -1.11
N PRO A 65 -13.93 2.71 -1.50
CA PRO A 65 -13.03 1.65 -1.11
C PRO A 65 -12.41 1.89 0.26
N SER A 66 -12.80 2.94 0.98
CA SER A 66 -12.25 3.32 2.28
C SER A 66 -12.37 2.23 3.34
N PHE A 67 -13.08 1.15 3.03
CA PHE A 67 -13.26 -0.01 3.88
C PHE A 67 -12.40 -1.19 3.45
N GLY A 68 -11.44 -1.59 4.29
CA GLY A 68 -10.74 -2.85 4.09
C GLY A 68 -9.21 -2.79 4.18
N ASN A 69 -8.60 -3.90 3.79
CA ASN A 69 -7.16 -4.11 3.93
C ASN A 69 -6.33 -3.47 2.81
N PHE A 70 -6.96 -2.76 1.88
CA PHE A 70 -6.30 -2.12 0.73
C PHE A 70 -6.12 -0.61 0.88
N CYS A 71 -6.56 -0.03 2.00
CA CYS A 71 -6.35 1.38 2.34
C CYS A 71 -5.08 1.58 3.17
N PHE A 72 -4.61 2.82 3.29
CA PHE A 72 -3.48 3.20 4.14
C PHE A 72 -2.21 2.35 3.90
N ASN A 73 -1.95 1.98 2.65
CA ASN A 73 -0.77 1.17 2.30
C ASN A 73 -0.63 -0.15 3.10
N LYS A 74 -1.75 -0.77 3.49
CA LYS A 74 -1.74 -2.04 4.24
C LYS A 74 -1.37 -3.25 3.39
N ASN A 75 -1.64 -3.16 2.09
CA ASN A 75 -1.34 -4.21 1.13
C ASN A 75 -0.38 -3.67 0.06
N PRO A 76 0.86 -4.16 -0.01
CA PRO A 76 1.85 -3.65 -0.97
C PRO A 76 1.59 -4.06 -2.42
N ARG A 77 0.58 -4.88 -2.70
CA ARG A 77 0.21 -5.32 -4.05
C ARG A 77 -1.01 -4.62 -4.59
N LYS A 78 -1.90 -4.16 -3.70
CA LYS A 78 -3.14 -3.49 -4.08
C LYS A 78 -3.39 -2.29 -3.17
N LEU A 79 -3.73 -1.16 -3.78
CA LEU A 79 -4.12 0.05 -3.08
C LEU A 79 -5.47 0.51 -3.61
N ASN A 80 -6.35 0.90 -2.69
CA ASN A 80 -7.55 1.63 -2.98
C ASN A 80 -7.36 3.08 -2.55
N CYS A 81 -7.71 4.02 -3.42
CA CYS A 81 -7.58 5.46 -3.19
C CYS A 81 -8.88 6.19 -3.49
N THR A 82 -9.04 7.30 -2.82
CA THR A 82 -10.04 8.32 -3.12
C THR A 82 -9.37 9.47 -3.86
N LEU A 83 -9.96 9.90 -4.97
CA LEU A 83 -9.57 11.07 -5.72
C LEU A 83 -10.65 12.13 -5.60
N GLU A 84 -10.26 13.36 -5.34
CA GLU A 84 -11.19 14.50 -5.35
C GLU A 84 -11.45 14.97 -6.78
N SER A 85 -12.69 15.29 -7.09
CA SER A 85 -13.06 15.97 -8.32
C SER A 85 -14.16 17.00 -8.08
N LEU A 86 -14.32 17.94 -9.02
CA LEU A 86 -15.38 18.95 -8.98
C LEU A 86 -16.80 18.34 -8.96
N GLN A 87 -16.94 17.10 -9.42
CA GLN A 87 -18.22 16.38 -9.50
C GLN A 87 -18.43 15.43 -8.29
N GLY A 88 -17.54 15.49 -7.28
CA GLY A 88 -17.52 14.59 -6.13
C GLY A 88 -16.40 13.56 -6.20
N ASN A 89 -16.23 12.81 -5.13
CA ASN A 89 -15.14 11.85 -5.02
C ASN A 89 -15.25 10.74 -6.07
N LYS A 90 -14.10 10.38 -6.64
CA LYS A 90 -13.90 9.21 -7.48
C LYS A 90 -13.10 8.17 -6.71
N TYR A 91 -13.43 6.93 -6.90
CA TYR A 91 -12.77 5.82 -6.21
C TYR A 91 -12.03 4.95 -7.21
N VAL A 92 -10.80 4.60 -6.88
CA VAL A 92 -9.94 3.80 -7.76
C VAL A 92 -9.23 2.69 -7.00
N THR A 93 -8.91 1.62 -7.73
CA THR A 93 -8.05 0.54 -7.27
C THR A 93 -6.80 0.47 -8.15
N LEU A 94 -5.64 0.28 -7.52
CA LEU A 94 -4.34 0.10 -8.17
C LEU A 94 -3.77 -1.27 -7.84
N ILE A 95 -3.08 -1.87 -8.82
CA ILE A 95 -2.33 -3.12 -8.64
C ILE A 95 -0.87 -2.83 -8.94
N ALA A 96 0.04 -3.21 -8.04
CA ALA A 96 1.43 -2.76 -8.03
C ALA A 96 2.27 -3.12 -9.27
N PHE A 97 1.87 -4.14 -10.03
CA PHE A 97 2.54 -4.53 -11.28
C PHE A 97 1.85 -3.98 -12.53
N GLU A 98 0.66 -3.39 -12.40
CA GLU A 98 -0.05 -2.76 -13.50
C GLU A 98 0.45 -1.34 -13.70
N LYS A 99 1.44 -1.22 -14.56
CA LYS A 99 2.08 0.03 -14.90
C LYS A 99 2.55 0.06 -16.34
N ILE A 100 2.79 1.26 -16.85
CA ILE A 100 3.42 1.51 -18.12
C ILE A 100 4.62 2.44 -17.96
N CYS A 101 5.57 2.32 -18.85
CA CYS A 101 6.73 3.21 -18.98
C CYS A 101 6.72 3.80 -20.37
N ILE A 102 6.91 5.11 -20.48
CA ILE A 102 6.93 5.83 -21.75
C ILE A 102 8.19 6.70 -21.79
N ILE A 103 8.83 6.80 -22.94
CA ILE A 103 9.93 7.76 -23.17
C ILE A 103 9.32 9.16 -23.11
N LYS A 104 9.89 10.06 -22.32
CA LYS A 104 9.34 11.41 -22.10
C LYS A 104 9.20 12.20 -23.39
N ASP A 105 10.17 12.06 -24.30
CA ASP A 105 10.20 12.78 -25.58
C ASP A 105 9.13 12.26 -26.57
N ASP A 106 8.58 11.05 -26.33
CA ASP A 106 7.48 10.51 -27.15
C ASP A 106 6.12 11.03 -26.71
N ILE A 107 6.02 11.68 -25.54
CA ILE A 107 4.76 12.26 -25.07
C ILE A 107 4.54 13.62 -25.75
N PRO A 108 3.45 13.79 -26.51
CA PRO A 108 3.15 15.05 -27.17
C PRO A 108 3.05 16.23 -26.19
N GLU A 109 3.60 17.38 -26.56
CA GLU A 109 3.59 18.60 -25.73
C GLU A 109 2.18 19.07 -25.34
N GLY A 110 1.16 18.70 -26.11
CA GLY A 110 -0.25 19.03 -25.84
C GLY A 110 -0.90 18.19 -24.73
N ILE A 111 -0.27 17.09 -24.31
CA ILE A 111 -0.78 16.25 -23.22
C ILE A 111 -0.38 16.87 -21.89
N LEU A 112 -1.37 17.33 -21.13
CA LEU A 112 -1.20 18.01 -19.84
C LEU A 112 -1.86 17.22 -18.72
N PRO A 113 -1.41 17.41 -17.46
CA PRO A 113 -2.07 16.83 -16.29
C PRO A 113 -3.55 17.22 -16.20
N ASN A 114 -4.37 16.31 -15.71
CA ASN A 114 -5.75 16.59 -15.36
C ASN A 114 -5.80 17.39 -14.06
N LEU A 115 -6.37 18.61 -14.12
CA LEU A 115 -6.53 19.47 -12.94
C LEU A 115 -7.89 19.30 -12.26
N GLU A 116 -8.82 18.55 -12.87
CA GLU A 116 -10.17 18.35 -12.35
C GLU A 116 -10.27 17.15 -11.40
N ILE A 117 -9.30 16.23 -11.47
CA ILE A 117 -9.24 15.04 -10.63
C ILE A 117 -7.84 14.99 -9.99
N GLN A 118 -7.78 14.94 -8.66
CA GLN A 118 -6.52 15.00 -7.92
C GLN A 118 -6.58 14.12 -6.68
N PHE A 119 -5.42 13.74 -6.17
CA PHE A 119 -5.31 13.23 -4.81
C PHE A 119 -5.46 14.36 -3.79
N THR A 120 -6.05 14.07 -2.63
CA THR A 120 -5.73 14.85 -1.42
C THR A 120 -4.27 14.65 -1.05
N GLN A 121 -3.71 15.53 -0.21
CA GLN A 121 -2.32 15.36 0.24
C GLN A 121 -2.10 14.03 0.98
N ASP A 122 -3.07 13.59 1.79
CA ASP A 122 -2.97 12.34 2.54
C ASP A 122 -3.02 11.12 1.61
N GLU A 123 -3.95 11.10 0.66
CA GLU A 123 -4.03 10.01 -0.32
C GLU A 123 -2.79 9.96 -1.23
N LEU A 124 -2.22 11.10 -1.59
CA LEU A 124 -0.96 11.18 -2.32
C LEU A 124 0.19 10.56 -1.52
N ASN A 125 0.29 10.88 -0.23
CA ASN A 125 1.29 10.30 0.65
C ASN A 125 1.13 8.77 0.74
N PHE A 126 -0.11 8.26 0.88
CA PHE A 126 -0.36 6.81 0.87
C PHE A 126 0.01 6.16 -0.47
N TYR A 127 -0.25 6.83 -1.59
CA TYR A 127 0.16 6.34 -2.90
C TYR A 127 1.68 6.25 -3.04
N ILE A 128 2.40 7.30 -2.66
CA ILE A 128 3.88 7.34 -2.69
C ILE A 128 4.48 6.25 -1.80
N ASP A 129 3.99 6.14 -0.56
CA ASP A 129 4.44 5.10 0.37
C ASP A 129 4.14 3.69 -0.14
N TRP A 130 2.99 3.52 -0.83
CA TRP A 130 2.63 2.24 -1.44
C TRP A 130 3.56 1.86 -2.58
N LEU A 131 3.93 2.79 -3.46
CA LEU A 131 4.92 2.56 -4.50
C LEU A 131 6.27 2.11 -3.90
N ALA A 132 6.70 2.77 -2.82
CA ALA A 132 7.94 2.43 -2.12
C ALA A 132 7.86 1.09 -1.37
N SER A 133 6.69 0.72 -0.84
CA SER A 133 6.50 -0.44 0.03
C SER A 133 6.80 -1.76 -0.66
N ARG A 134 6.62 -1.83 -1.99
CA ARG A 134 6.96 -3.02 -2.78
C ARG A 134 8.43 -3.41 -2.66
N TYR A 135 9.30 -2.43 -2.55
CA TYR A 135 10.76 -2.59 -2.49
C TYR A 135 11.30 -2.59 -1.04
N LYS A 136 10.51 -2.04 -0.10
CA LYS A 136 10.87 -1.95 1.31
C LYS A 136 10.04 -2.92 2.16
N ARG A 137 10.10 -4.23 1.86
CA ARG A 137 9.42 -5.25 2.65
C ARG A 137 10.36 -5.87 3.67
N PRO A 138 10.41 -5.40 4.91
CA PRO A 138 11.08 -6.15 5.95
C PRO A 138 10.28 -7.44 6.22
N ALA A 139 10.87 -8.58 5.90
CA ALA A 139 10.30 -9.86 6.28
C ALA A 139 10.53 -10.12 7.77
N PHE A 140 9.58 -10.75 8.43
CA PHE A 140 9.83 -11.40 9.72
C PHE A 140 10.63 -12.69 9.48
N PRO A 141 11.35 -13.21 10.51
CA PRO A 141 11.91 -14.54 10.43
C PRO A 141 10.83 -15.57 10.09
N THR A 142 11.17 -16.57 9.29
CA THR A 142 10.20 -17.59 8.82
C THR A 142 9.59 -18.35 10.02
N GLU A 143 10.41 -18.64 11.02
CA GLU A 143 9.95 -19.30 12.23
C GLU A 143 8.97 -18.43 13.06
N PHE A 144 9.18 -17.11 13.10
CA PHE A 144 8.24 -16.19 13.71
C PHE A 144 6.87 -16.24 13.00
N ASP A 145 6.86 -16.14 11.66
CA ASP A 145 5.63 -16.21 10.87
C ASP A 145 4.94 -17.56 11.02
N ARG A 146 5.70 -18.66 11.02
CA ARG A 146 5.17 -20.01 11.21
C ARG A 146 4.48 -20.18 12.56
N ARG A 147 5.08 -19.67 13.64
CA ARG A 147 4.53 -19.78 15.02
C ARG A 147 3.25 -18.97 15.18
N ILE A 148 3.23 -17.72 14.74
CA ILE A 148 2.02 -16.89 14.85
C ILE A 148 0.89 -17.42 13.96
N ASP A 149 1.20 -17.96 12.78
CA ASP A 149 0.20 -18.56 11.89
C ASP A 149 -0.40 -19.85 12.46
N ALA A 150 0.36 -20.61 13.23
CA ALA A 150 -0.15 -21.78 13.94
C ALA A 150 -1.15 -21.40 15.05
N ALA A 151 -0.87 -20.34 15.82
CA ALA A 151 -1.73 -19.86 16.88
C ALA A 151 -2.97 -19.11 16.33
N TRP A 152 -2.76 -18.22 15.37
CA TRP A 152 -3.83 -17.42 14.77
C TRP A 152 -3.61 -17.25 13.27
N LYS A 153 -4.32 -18.05 12.47
CA LYS A 153 -4.20 -18.11 11.02
C LYS A 153 -4.32 -16.72 10.38
N LYS A 154 -3.50 -16.44 9.38
CA LYS A 154 -3.42 -15.17 8.66
C LYS A 154 -4.79 -14.66 8.17
N ASP A 155 -5.63 -15.54 7.60
CA ASP A 155 -6.97 -15.15 7.14
C ASP A 155 -7.88 -14.68 8.27
N LYS A 156 -7.75 -15.27 9.46
CA LYS A 156 -8.51 -14.83 10.65
C LYS A 156 -8.01 -13.47 11.14
N ARG A 157 -6.68 -13.25 11.13
CA ARG A 157 -6.08 -11.94 11.45
C ARG A 157 -6.57 -10.88 10.48
N LYS A 158 -6.54 -11.16 9.18
CA LYS A 158 -7.03 -10.29 8.11
C LYS A 158 -8.50 -9.90 8.32
N LYS A 159 -9.39 -10.88 8.60
CA LYS A 159 -10.79 -10.62 8.90
C LYS A 159 -11.00 -9.79 10.18
N ALA A 160 -10.18 -9.98 11.20
CA ALA A 160 -10.26 -9.18 12.41
C ALA A 160 -9.87 -7.72 12.15
N VAL A 161 -8.74 -7.50 11.48
CA VAL A 161 -8.23 -6.16 11.14
C VAL A 161 -9.16 -5.43 10.17
N SER A 162 -9.82 -6.13 9.24
CA SER A 162 -10.75 -5.48 8.29
C SER A 162 -11.93 -4.77 8.96
N LYS A 163 -12.32 -5.20 10.17
CA LYS A 163 -13.43 -4.58 10.92
C LYS A 163 -13.10 -3.17 11.47
N VAL A 164 -11.82 -2.87 11.63
CA VAL A 164 -11.32 -1.59 12.16
C VAL A 164 -10.42 -0.87 11.14
N SER A 165 -10.50 -1.28 9.89
CA SER A 165 -9.55 -0.85 8.87
C SER A 165 -9.61 0.64 8.54
N ASN A 166 -10.71 1.33 8.81
CA ASN A 166 -10.82 2.78 8.59
C ASN A 166 -9.97 3.59 9.57
N ASN A 167 -9.81 3.07 10.77
CA ASN A 167 -9.22 3.77 11.89
C ASN A 167 -7.84 3.22 12.26
N LEU A 168 -7.48 2.05 11.72
CA LEU A 168 -6.20 1.38 11.97
C LEU A 168 -5.29 1.52 10.75
N ILE A 169 -4.22 2.31 10.88
CA ILE A 169 -3.17 2.46 9.85
C ILE A 169 -2.39 1.16 9.71
N GLY A 170 -2.03 0.50 10.82
CA GLY A 170 -1.35 -0.79 10.78
C GLY A 170 -1.01 -1.36 12.14
N ILE A 171 -0.70 -2.66 12.16
CA ILE A 171 -0.13 -3.33 13.32
C ILE A 171 1.33 -3.63 13.02
N TYR A 172 2.20 -3.31 13.95
CA TYR A 172 3.64 -3.42 13.84
C TYR A 172 4.19 -4.26 14.97
N ALA A 173 5.27 -5.00 14.71
CA ALA A 173 6.00 -5.74 15.72
C ALA A 173 7.50 -5.43 15.64
N LYS A 174 8.11 -5.24 16.81
CA LYS A 174 9.56 -5.27 16.99
C LYS A 174 9.92 -6.64 17.55
N VAL A 175 10.70 -7.39 16.80
CA VAL A 175 11.04 -8.79 17.10
C VAL A 175 12.52 -8.89 17.42
N TYR A 176 12.85 -9.55 18.53
CA TYR A 176 14.22 -9.82 18.91
C TYR A 176 14.39 -11.30 19.35
N PRO A 177 15.43 -11.97 18.86
CA PRO A 177 16.35 -11.53 17.81
C PRO A 177 15.64 -11.45 16.44
N ASP A 178 16.08 -10.51 15.59
CA ASP A 178 15.52 -10.33 14.25
C ASP A 178 16.25 -11.25 13.23
N LYS A 179 16.22 -12.55 13.51
CA LYS A 179 16.81 -13.62 12.70
C LYS A 179 16.12 -14.95 13.04
N GLU A 180 16.39 -15.97 12.24
CA GLU A 180 15.97 -17.33 12.58
C GLU A 180 16.60 -17.77 13.90
N ILE A 181 15.81 -18.48 14.72
CA ILE A 181 16.23 -19.02 16.01
C ILE A 181 16.19 -20.54 16.00
N ALA A 182 16.95 -21.16 16.90
CA ALA A 182 16.95 -22.61 17.08
C ALA A 182 15.68 -23.10 17.78
N ASP A 183 15.40 -24.40 17.67
CA ASP A 183 14.32 -25.04 18.42
C ASP A 183 14.49 -24.84 19.90
N GLY A 184 13.43 -24.40 20.58
CA GLY A 184 13.42 -24.14 22.01
C GLY A 184 13.78 -22.69 22.38
N GLU A 185 14.31 -21.90 21.51
CA GLU A 185 14.51 -20.46 21.72
C GLU A 185 13.22 -19.67 21.55
N ASN A 186 13.14 -18.50 22.20
CA ASN A 186 11.96 -17.63 22.16
C ASN A 186 12.27 -16.27 21.56
N TYR A 187 11.32 -15.75 20.78
CA TYR A 187 11.31 -14.34 20.37
C TYR A 187 10.78 -13.46 21.51
N PHE A 188 11.34 -12.28 21.63
CA PHE A 188 10.76 -11.17 22.38
C PHE A 188 10.08 -10.21 21.38
N VAL A 189 8.84 -9.82 21.67
CA VAL A 189 8.01 -9.08 20.73
C VAL A 189 7.35 -7.90 21.42
N ASP A 190 7.62 -6.69 20.94
CA ASP A 190 6.82 -5.52 21.27
C ASP A 190 5.80 -5.27 20.16
N LEU A 191 4.57 -4.86 20.50
CA LEU A 191 3.49 -4.56 19.55
C LEU A 191 3.16 -3.09 19.55
N LEU A 192 2.90 -2.56 18.35
CA LEU A 192 2.44 -1.21 18.12
C LEU A 192 1.25 -1.22 17.15
N ALA A 193 0.09 -0.77 17.60
CA ALA A 193 -1.03 -0.42 16.72
C ALA A 193 -0.95 1.08 16.39
N LEU A 194 -0.79 1.40 15.10
CA LEU A 194 -0.78 2.77 14.62
C LEU A 194 -2.17 3.12 14.12
N VAL A 195 -2.72 4.24 14.60
CA VAL A 195 -4.11 4.62 14.36
C VAL A 195 -4.22 6.06 13.84
N VAL A 196 -5.33 6.36 13.16
CA VAL A 196 -5.64 7.73 12.74
C VAL A 196 -5.89 8.62 13.97
N PRO A 197 -5.68 9.94 13.87
CA PRO A 197 -5.97 10.86 14.96
C PRO A 197 -7.49 11.00 15.23
N ASN A 198 -7.84 11.50 16.42
CA ASN A 198 -9.22 11.85 16.81
C ASN A 198 -10.23 10.70 16.74
N LEU A 199 -9.82 9.51 17.19
CA LEU A 199 -10.71 8.35 17.28
C LEU A 199 -11.77 8.52 18.38
N GLU A 200 -12.96 8.00 18.09
CA GLU A 200 -13.99 7.80 19.10
C GLU A 200 -13.60 6.66 20.06
N ASP A 201 -14.08 6.72 21.30
CA ASP A 201 -13.75 5.73 22.34
C ASP A 201 -14.12 4.30 21.94
N GLU A 202 -15.21 4.12 21.17
CA GLU A 202 -15.65 2.80 20.68
C GLU A 202 -14.68 2.20 19.68
N ASP A 203 -14.19 3.02 18.74
CA ASP A 203 -13.21 2.60 17.74
C ASP A 203 -11.87 2.24 18.39
N LEU A 204 -11.43 3.06 19.35
CA LEU A 204 -10.22 2.79 20.12
C LEU A 204 -10.33 1.48 20.89
N LYS A 205 -11.48 1.20 21.53
CA LYS A 205 -11.75 -0.09 22.22
C LYS A 205 -11.73 -1.27 21.24
N ALA A 206 -12.32 -1.10 20.06
CA ALA A 206 -12.32 -2.15 19.03
C ALA A 206 -10.89 -2.47 18.55
N ILE A 207 -10.06 -1.44 18.31
CA ILE A 207 -8.67 -1.60 17.92
C ILE A 207 -7.86 -2.26 19.04
N ASN A 208 -8.00 -1.81 20.28
CA ASN A 208 -7.32 -2.42 21.44
C ASN A 208 -7.67 -3.89 21.58
N SER A 209 -8.96 -4.26 21.40
CA SER A 209 -9.38 -5.66 21.42
C SER A 209 -8.68 -6.52 20.34
N ILE A 210 -8.38 -5.96 19.18
CA ILE A 210 -7.64 -6.65 18.12
C ILE A 210 -6.16 -6.75 18.47
N THR A 211 -5.58 -5.69 19.01
CA THR A 211 -4.20 -5.67 19.46
C THR A 211 -3.96 -6.69 20.58
N ASP A 212 -4.91 -6.80 21.51
CA ASP A 212 -4.89 -7.83 22.57
C ASP A 212 -4.94 -9.25 22.00
N LYS A 213 -5.75 -9.49 20.94
CA LYS A 213 -5.75 -10.79 20.25
C LYS A 213 -4.41 -11.10 19.57
N TYR A 214 -3.72 -10.11 19.03
CA TYR A 214 -2.35 -10.31 18.54
C TYR A 214 -1.41 -10.71 19.68
N LYS A 215 -1.51 -10.01 20.82
CA LYS A 215 -0.74 -10.34 22.02
C LYS A 215 -1.02 -11.78 22.49
N GLU A 216 -2.28 -12.16 22.62
CA GLU A 216 -2.68 -13.52 22.99
C GLU A 216 -2.13 -14.57 22.03
N ALA A 217 -2.24 -14.33 20.71
CA ALA A 217 -1.72 -15.24 19.70
C ALA A 217 -0.18 -15.40 19.79
N LEU A 218 0.55 -14.32 20.07
CA LEU A 218 2.00 -14.38 20.25
C LEU A 218 2.38 -15.19 21.52
N ILE A 219 1.62 -15.02 22.61
CA ILE A 219 1.82 -15.80 23.84
C ILE A 219 1.52 -17.29 23.60
N GLU A 220 0.41 -17.60 22.90
CA GLU A 220 0.07 -18.97 22.51
C GLU A 220 1.14 -19.58 21.59
N ALA A 221 1.74 -18.76 20.73
CA ALA A 221 2.88 -19.11 19.87
C ALA A 221 4.21 -19.27 20.64
N LYS A 222 4.19 -19.24 21.97
CA LYS A 222 5.37 -19.34 22.86
C LYS A 222 6.41 -18.24 22.61
N MET A 223 5.94 -17.01 22.43
CA MET A 223 6.78 -15.82 22.33
C MET A 223 6.63 -14.97 23.60
N ASN A 224 7.68 -14.27 23.99
CA ASN A 224 7.65 -13.36 25.12
C ASN A 224 7.16 -11.99 24.63
N VAL A 225 5.96 -11.57 25.04
CA VAL A 225 5.41 -10.28 24.66
C VAL A 225 5.78 -9.23 25.70
N GLY A 226 6.47 -8.19 25.26
CA GLY A 226 6.83 -7.04 26.05
C GLY A 226 5.77 -5.93 25.96
N GLU A 227 6.17 -4.77 25.50
CA GLU A 227 5.30 -3.60 25.42
C GLU A 227 4.23 -3.76 24.32
N THR A 228 3.01 -3.31 24.62
CA THR A 228 1.91 -3.25 23.66
C THR A 228 1.30 -1.86 23.73
N LYS A 229 1.31 -1.12 22.61
CA LYS A 229 0.84 0.26 22.55
C LYS A 229 -0.11 0.47 21.38
N THR A 230 -1.10 1.35 21.58
CA THR A 230 -1.90 1.96 20.52
C THR A 230 -1.61 3.45 20.51
N VAL A 231 -1.11 3.98 19.40
CA VAL A 231 -0.66 5.37 19.25
C VAL A 231 -1.05 5.93 17.90
N THR A 232 -1.15 7.25 17.82
CA THR A 232 -1.28 7.97 16.54
C THR A 232 0.11 8.26 15.95
N GLU A 233 0.16 8.66 14.68
CA GLU A 233 1.40 9.08 14.01
C GLU A 233 2.08 10.26 14.72
N PHE A 234 1.31 11.12 15.39
CA PHE A 234 1.84 12.26 16.14
C PHE A 234 2.49 11.88 17.49
N GLN A 235 2.21 10.67 17.98
CA GLN A 235 2.69 10.19 19.29
C GLN A 235 3.90 9.25 19.15
N VAL A 236 4.27 8.86 17.93
CA VAL A 236 5.40 7.97 17.68
C VAL A 236 6.49 8.67 16.91
N SER A 237 7.74 8.60 17.39
CA SER A 237 8.87 9.14 16.64
C SER A 237 9.22 8.26 15.44
N VAL A 238 9.74 8.87 14.37
CA VAL A 238 10.27 8.14 13.22
C VAL A 238 11.34 7.14 13.63
N GLY A 239 12.20 7.50 14.61
CA GLY A 239 13.23 6.63 15.16
C GLY A 239 12.65 5.39 15.84
N THR A 240 11.55 5.54 16.57
CA THR A 240 10.83 4.43 17.19
C THR A 240 10.20 3.54 16.11
N LEU A 241 9.46 4.13 15.17
CA LEU A 241 8.75 3.39 14.13
C LEU A 241 9.70 2.57 13.23
N LYS A 242 10.90 3.07 12.96
CA LYS A 242 11.94 2.33 12.20
C LYS A 242 12.43 1.04 12.87
N GLN A 243 12.19 0.84 14.17
CA GLN A 243 12.55 -0.38 14.89
C GLN A 243 11.47 -1.47 14.74
N TYR A 244 10.31 -1.13 14.21
CA TYR A 244 9.18 -2.02 14.06
C TYR A 244 9.00 -2.44 12.60
N LYS A 245 8.57 -3.67 12.39
CA LYS A 245 8.13 -4.20 11.10
C LYS A 245 6.61 -4.29 11.09
N ARG A 246 6.01 -3.89 9.97
CA ARG A 246 4.56 -3.96 9.80
C ARG A 246 4.13 -5.40 9.50
N PHE A 247 3.04 -5.85 10.12
CA PHE A 247 2.34 -7.04 9.67
C PHE A 247 1.65 -6.74 8.34
N ASN A 248 2.20 -7.29 7.26
CA ASN A 248 1.57 -7.19 5.96
C ASN A 248 0.39 -8.17 5.88
N LEU A 249 -0.78 -7.64 5.50
CA LEU A 249 -2.01 -8.40 5.34
C LEU A 249 -2.22 -8.85 3.89
N ASP A 250 -1.19 -8.77 3.06
CA ASP A 250 -1.27 -9.23 1.68
C ASP A 250 -1.39 -10.76 1.61
N GLU A 251 -2.05 -11.22 0.58
CA GLU A 251 -2.09 -12.63 0.24
C GLU A 251 -0.77 -12.99 -0.43
N LEU A 252 0.13 -13.60 0.32
CA LEU A 252 1.43 -14.05 -0.19
C LEU A 252 1.33 -15.30 -1.06
N SER A 253 0.18 -15.92 -1.20
CA SER A 253 0.09 -17.12 -2.00
C SER A 253 -0.48 -16.80 -3.38
N TYR A 254 0.33 -17.01 -4.40
CA TYR A 254 -0.12 -17.27 -5.77
C TYR A 254 -0.99 -18.54 -5.88
N LYS A 255 -1.61 -18.97 -4.77
CA LYS A 255 -2.45 -20.18 -4.74
C LYS A 255 -3.87 -19.96 -5.24
N ASN A 256 -4.26 -18.72 -5.52
CA ASN A 256 -5.52 -18.40 -6.17
C ASN A 256 -5.21 -17.89 -7.57
N ASP A 257 -5.97 -18.34 -8.52
CA ASP A 257 -6.03 -18.16 -9.97
C ASP A 257 -5.78 -16.76 -10.57
N ASP A 258 -5.11 -15.86 -9.88
CA ASP A 258 -4.65 -14.60 -10.47
C ASP A 258 -3.50 -14.91 -11.45
N PRO A 259 -3.63 -14.56 -12.72
CA PRO A 259 -2.60 -14.80 -13.70
C PRO A 259 -1.29 -14.15 -13.27
N LEU A 260 -0.18 -14.86 -13.48
CA LEU A 260 1.15 -14.28 -13.28
C LEU A 260 1.29 -13.01 -14.12
N PRO A 261 2.01 -11.98 -13.61
CA PRO A 261 2.30 -10.80 -14.41
C PRO A 261 2.90 -11.20 -15.76
N PRO A 262 2.57 -10.51 -16.85
CA PRO A 262 3.06 -10.82 -18.19
C PRO A 262 4.59 -10.92 -18.30
N GLU A 263 5.31 -10.22 -17.43
CA GLU A 263 6.78 -10.23 -17.38
C GLU A 263 7.39 -11.56 -16.90
N ILE A 264 6.60 -12.42 -16.25
CA ILE A 264 7.05 -13.74 -15.77
C ILE A 264 6.69 -14.86 -16.77
N SER A 265 5.85 -14.57 -17.76
CA SER A 265 5.43 -15.53 -18.79
C SER A 265 6.28 -15.51 -20.05
N MET A 266 7.42 -14.82 -20.05
CA MET A 266 8.40 -14.86 -21.14
C MET A 266 9.51 -15.86 -20.82
N ASN A 267 9.25 -17.12 -21.09
CA ASN A 267 10.23 -18.15 -21.40
C ASN A 267 9.85 -18.81 -22.70
#